data_6b5d6a784eb903b9c1a1259f2cab65b9
#
_entry.id   6b5d6a784eb903b9c1a1259f2cab65b9
#
_cell.length_a   1.000
_cell.length_b   1.000
_cell.length_c   1.000
_cell.angle_alpha   90.00
_cell.angle_beta   90.00
_cell.angle_gamma   90.00
#
_symmetry.space_group_name_H-M   'P 1'
#
loop_
_entity.id
_entity.type
_entity.pdbx_description
1 polymer ?
#
loop_
_entity_poly.entity_id
_entity_poly.type
_entity_poly.pdbx_seq_one_letter_code
_entity_poly.pdbx_strand_id
1 'polypeptide(L)' 'MDSSDSLMLEAKQAILEEQHRRFQMLQKEGKWVEAMQQFQTTMHCASDLLSDSMKLLERVLATHQQPPPNNPPSHPEA' A
#
# COMPACT_ATOMS: atom_id res chain seq x y z
N MET A 1 -12.42 -12.13 4.74
CA MET A 1 -11.31 -11.23 4.93
C MET A 1 -11.23 -10.74 6.36
N ASP A 2 -10.05 -10.66 6.88
CA ASP A 2 -9.83 -10.26 8.25
C ASP A 2 -9.93 -8.76 8.40
N SER A 3 -10.80 -8.29 9.30
CA SER A 3 -10.95 -6.85 9.51
C SER A 3 -9.69 -6.23 10.10
N SER A 4 -8.85 -7.00 10.78
CA SER A 4 -7.61 -6.44 11.31
C SER A 4 -6.63 -6.08 10.21
N ASP A 5 -6.64 -6.77 9.07
CA ASP A 5 -5.83 -6.37 7.91
C ASP A 5 -6.27 -5.00 7.41
N SER A 6 -7.57 -4.79 7.32
CA SER A 6 -8.10 -3.52 6.84
C SER A 6 -7.75 -2.38 7.80
N LEU A 7 -7.86 -2.64 9.11
CA LEU A 7 -7.53 -1.63 10.10
C LEU A 7 -6.04 -1.29 10.06
N MET A 8 -5.18 -2.28 9.84
CA MET A 8 -3.75 -2.04 9.74
C MET A 8 -3.43 -1.15 8.55
N LEU A 9 -4.08 -1.41 7.41
CA LEU A 9 -3.85 -0.59 6.22
C LEU A 9 -4.34 0.84 6.43
N GLU A 10 -5.48 1.00 7.10
CA GLU A 10 -5.98 2.33 7.40
C GLU A 10 -5.03 3.10 8.30
N ALA A 11 -4.48 2.41 9.31
CA ALA A 11 -3.52 3.04 10.20
C ALA A 11 -2.26 3.46 9.45
N LYS A 12 -1.76 2.62 8.57
CA LYS A 12 -0.58 2.94 7.79
C LYS A 12 -0.84 4.08 6.82
N GLN A 13 -2.05 4.13 6.28
CA GLN A 13 -2.43 5.23 5.40
C GLN A 13 -2.45 6.56 6.16
N ALA A 14 -2.97 6.55 7.39
CA ALA A 14 -2.99 7.76 8.21
C ALA A 14 -1.58 8.22 8.53
N ILE A 15 -0.68 7.28 8.80
CA ILE A 15 0.72 7.62 9.05
C ILE A 15 1.34 8.24 7.81
N LEU A 16 1.09 7.67 6.64
CA LEU A 16 1.61 8.19 5.39
C LEU A 16 1.13 9.62 5.14
N GLU A 17 -0.16 9.87 5.38
CA GLU A 17 -0.72 11.20 5.20
C GLU A 17 -0.05 12.21 6.11
N GLU A 18 0.24 11.81 7.34
CA GLU A 18 0.91 12.69 8.28
C GLU A 18 2.35 12.97 7.84
N GLN A 19 3.06 11.95 7.38
CA GLN A 19 4.42 12.13 6.88
C GLN A 19 4.44 13.07 5.68
N HIS A 20 3.47 12.93 4.79
CA HIS A 20 3.38 13.81 3.62
C HIS A 20 3.08 15.24 4.02
N ARG A 21 2.24 15.44 5.03
CA ARG A 21 1.92 16.77 5.54
C ARG A 21 3.16 17.44 6.09
N ARG A 22 3.99 16.71 6.83
CA ARG A 22 5.24 17.24 7.36
C ARG A 22 6.17 17.67 6.24
N PHE A 23 6.24 16.87 5.18
CA PHE A 23 7.04 17.21 4.02
C PHE A 23 6.56 18.53 3.41
N GLN A 24 5.26 18.68 3.24
CA GLN A 24 4.71 19.90 2.65
C GLN A 24 5.02 21.13 3.51
N MET A 25 4.94 20.97 4.82
CA MET A 25 5.25 22.08 5.71
C MET A 25 6.72 22.49 5.61
N LEU A 26 7.61 21.52 5.55
CA LEU A 26 9.04 21.82 5.43
C LEU A 26 9.33 22.52 4.10
N GLN A 27 8.65 22.11 3.03
CA GLN A 27 8.78 22.82 1.76
C GLN A 27 8.34 24.27 1.88
N LYS A 28 7.22 24.51 2.51
CA LYS A 28 6.71 25.88 2.67
C LYS A 28 7.65 26.74 3.46
N GLU A 29 8.34 26.16 4.43
CA GLU A 29 9.29 26.87 5.26
C GLU A 29 10.65 27.02 4.62
N GLY A 30 10.84 26.42 3.46
CA GLY A 30 12.13 26.52 2.75
C GLY A 30 13.21 25.65 3.37
N LYS A 31 12.85 24.70 4.20
CA LYS A 31 13.81 23.82 4.86
C LYS A 31 14.10 22.61 3.97
N TRP A 32 14.87 22.86 2.94
CA TRP A 32 15.01 21.91 1.84
C TRP A 32 15.72 20.61 2.23
N VAL A 33 16.75 20.70 3.08
CA VAL A 33 17.45 19.50 3.52
C VAL A 33 16.53 18.61 4.34
N GLU A 34 15.82 19.23 5.27
CA GLU A 34 14.88 18.51 6.10
C GLU A 34 13.72 17.97 5.28
N ALA A 35 13.28 18.74 4.28
CA ALA A 35 12.22 18.26 3.40
C ALA A 35 12.67 17.02 2.63
N MET A 36 13.92 17.00 2.18
CA MET A 36 14.45 15.83 1.48
C MET A 36 14.44 14.61 2.39
N GLN A 37 14.90 14.78 3.63
CA GLN A 37 14.90 13.69 4.59
C GLN A 37 13.48 13.20 4.87
N GLN A 38 12.56 14.16 5.03
CA GLN A 38 11.17 13.80 5.27
C GLN A 38 10.57 13.09 4.05
N PHE A 39 10.96 13.52 2.86
CA PHE A 39 10.49 12.87 1.64
C PHE A 39 10.91 11.40 1.60
N GLN A 40 12.16 11.12 1.98
CA GLN A 40 12.63 9.74 2.02
C GLN A 40 11.84 8.91 3.01
N THR A 41 11.56 9.47 4.18
CA THR A 41 10.73 8.78 5.17
C THR A 41 9.33 8.52 4.61
N THR A 42 8.76 9.51 3.93
CA THR A 42 7.45 9.38 3.33
C THR A 42 7.44 8.29 2.26
N MET A 43 8.49 8.23 1.46
CA MET A 43 8.62 7.20 0.43
C MET A 43 8.67 5.80 1.03
N HIS A 44 9.39 5.64 2.13
CA HIS A 44 9.43 4.35 2.82
C HIS A 44 8.07 3.96 3.35
N CYS A 45 7.35 4.91 3.93
CA CYS A 45 5.99 4.65 4.40
C CYS A 45 5.08 4.26 3.26
N ALA A 46 5.18 4.96 2.14
CA ALA A 46 4.35 4.66 0.98
C ALA A 46 4.68 3.27 0.42
N SER A 47 5.95 2.94 0.34
CA SER A 47 6.38 1.64 -0.16
C SER A 47 5.85 0.51 0.72
N ASP A 48 5.94 0.70 2.02
CA ASP A 48 5.44 -0.29 2.97
C ASP A 48 3.93 -0.47 2.84
N LEU A 49 3.21 0.63 2.73
CA LEU A 49 1.76 0.58 2.57
C LEU A 49 1.38 -0.12 1.27
N LEU A 50 2.06 0.23 0.17
CA LEU A 50 1.76 -0.37 -1.12
C LEU A 50 2.07 -1.87 -1.11
N SER A 51 3.16 -2.25 -0.47
CA SER A 51 3.53 -3.67 -0.37
C SER A 51 2.47 -4.44 0.40
N ASP A 52 2.02 -3.90 1.52
CA ASP A 52 1.00 -4.56 2.32
C ASP A 52 -0.33 -4.63 1.58
N SER A 53 -0.66 -3.56 0.85
CA SER A 53 -1.88 -3.54 0.07
C SER A 53 -1.84 -4.60 -1.02
N MET A 54 -0.71 -4.75 -1.68
CA MET A 54 -0.55 -5.77 -2.71
C MET A 54 -0.73 -7.16 -2.14
N LYS A 55 -0.11 -7.41 -0.98
CA LYS A 55 -0.26 -8.72 -0.33
C LYS A 55 -1.70 -9.02 0.02
N LEU A 56 -2.41 -8.01 0.51
CA LEU A 56 -3.82 -8.20 0.84
C LEU A 56 -4.63 -8.49 -0.41
N LEU A 57 -4.38 -7.75 -1.49
CA LEU A 57 -5.09 -7.99 -2.74
C LEU A 57 -4.80 -9.39 -3.28
N GLU A 58 -3.57 -9.83 -3.19
CA GLU A 58 -3.21 -11.18 -3.64
C GLU A 58 -3.98 -12.24 -2.86
N ARG A 59 -4.12 -12.04 -1.55
CA ARG A 59 -4.89 -13.01 -0.75
C ARG A 59 -6.36 -13.00 -1.11
N VAL A 60 -6.91 -11.81 -1.31
CA VAL A 60 -8.31 -11.69 -1.68
C VAL A 60 -8.56 -12.33 -3.04
N LEU A 61 -7.69 -12.06 -4.01
CA LEU A 61 -7.83 -12.64 -5.33
C LEU A 61 -7.69 -14.15 -5.30
N ALA A 62 -6.75 -14.65 -4.52
CA ALA A 62 -6.58 -16.10 -4.40
C ALA A 62 -7.85 -16.75 -3.86
N THR A 63 -8.51 -16.09 -2.93
CA THR A 63 -9.75 -16.61 -2.36
C THR A 63 -10.90 -16.54 -3.35
N HIS A 64 -11.01 -15.42 -4.07
CA HIS A 64 -12.17 -15.19 -4.93
C HIS A 64 -12.01 -15.81 -6.31
N GLN A 65 -10.79 -16.03 -6.74
CA GLN A 65 -10.52 -16.58 -8.05
C GLN A 65 -10.17 -18.04 -8.03
N GLN A 66 -10.47 -18.70 -6.94
CA GLN A 66 -10.21 -20.11 -6.86
C GLN A 66 -10.99 -20.81 -7.96
N PRO A 67 -10.32 -21.49 -8.88
CA PRO A 67 -11.02 -22.09 -9.99
C PRO A 67 -11.84 -23.28 -9.50
N PRO A 68 -12.97 -23.54 -10.13
CA PRO A 68 -13.69 -24.75 -9.84
C PRO A 68 -12.83 -25.95 -10.22
N PRO A 69 -13.02 -27.07 -9.55
CA PRO A 69 -12.15 -28.22 -9.81
C PRO A 69 -12.14 -28.66 -11.26
N ASN A 70 -13.23 -28.48 -11.95
CA ASN A 70 -13.35 -28.90 -13.33
C ASN A 70 -13.08 -27.77 -14.31
N ASN A 71 -12.59 -26.68 -13.83
CA ASN A 71 -12.35 -25.55 -14.69
C ASN A 71 -11.19 -25.83 -15.59
N PRO A 72 -11.40 -25.92 -16.92
CA PRO A 72 -10.26 -26.06 -17.82
C PRO A 72 -9.43 -24.83 -17.76
N PRO A 73 -8.19 -25.03 -17.91
CA PRO A 73 -7.35 -23.86 -17.96
C PRO A 73 -7.68 -23.11 -19.20
N SER A 74 -8.24 -22.45 -19.23
CA SER A 74 -8.75 -21.83 -20.31
C SER A 74 -8.03 -21.50 -21.45
N HIS A 75 -7.80 -21.86 -21.27
CA HIS A 75 -7.60 -21.73 -21.99
C HIS A 75 -7.14 -21.55 -22.74
N PRO A 76 -7.10 -21.19 -23.15
CA PRO A 76 -6.82 -21.16 -23.89
C PRO A 76 -6.25 -21.47 -24.54
N GLU A 77 -6.06 -21.67 -24.51
CA GLU A 77 -5.70 -22.09 -24.91
C GLU A 77 -5.55 -21.97 -25.53
N ALA A 78 -5.48 -21.73 -25.50
CA ALA A 78 -5.51 -21.86 -25.99
C ALA A 78 -5.36 -21.94 -26.19
#